data_8a68ce0993cec8d48f3c60edc5a51aec
#
_entry.id   8a68ce0993cec8d48f3c60edc5a51aec
#
_cell.length_a   1.000
_cell.length_b   1.000
_cell.length_c   1.000
_cell.angle_alpha   90.00
_cell.angle_beta   90.00
_cell.angle_gamma   90.00
#
_symmetry.space_group_name_H-M   'P 1'
#
loop_
_entity.id
_entity.type
_entity.pdbx_description
1 polymer ?
#
loop_
_entity_poly.entity_id
_entity_poly.type
_entity_poly.pdbx_seq_one_letter_code
_entity_poly.pdbx_strand_id
1 'polypeptide(L)'
;WLLFGRSYFVCLKSDCPYTYRDFEKTVFPNQEQILRAIARTTAMLHENGLLHKDYSAGNILFRTIDEKVEVEIIDLNRMRFGNVGIEAGCKNFERLPGTHEMFAILAEEYAKARGFDVQTCLELIEQAHSLSD
;
A
#
# COMPACT_ATOMS: atom_id res chain seq x y z
N TRP A 1 -6.65 10.42 -14.19
CA TRP A 1 -6.65 9.39 -13.15
C TRP A 1 -6.98 8.03 -13.75
N LEU A 2 -6.58 6.99 -13.05
CA LEU A 2 -6.78 5.60 -13.47
C LEU A 2 -7.76 4.91 -12.54
N LEU A 3 -8.62 4.09 -13.12
CA LEU A 3 -9.63 3.34 -12.36
C LEU A 3 -9.29 1.85 -12.41
N PHE A 4 -9.17 1.24 -11.24
CA PHE A 4 -8.88 -0.19 -11.10
C PHE A 4 -10.05 -0.85 -10.37
N GLY A 5 -11.02 -1.40 -11.13
CA GLY A 5 -12.20 -1.99 -10.55
C GLY A 5 -13.15 -0.94 -9.98
N ARG A 6 -14.06 -1.35 -9.10
CA ARG A 6 -15.12 -0.49 -8.58
C ARG A 6 -14.74 0.35 -7.38
N SER A 7 -13.76 -0.11 -6.61
CA SER A 7 -13.44 0.48 -5.30
C SER A 7 -12.09 1.16 -5.25
N TYR A 8 -11.31 1.09 -6.33
CA TYR A 8 -9.95 1.59 -6.33
C TYR A 8 -9.74 2.53 -7.49
N PHE A 9 -8.99 3.58 -7.24
CA PHE A 9 -8.59 4.50 -8.28
C PHE A 9 -7.24 5.12 -7.96
N VAL A 10 -6.58 5.58 -9.02
CA VAL A 10 -5.32 6.30 -8.93
C VAL A 10 -5.56 7.64 -9.60
N CYS A 11 -5.33 8.74 -8.92
CA CYS A 11 -5.61 10.05 -9.45
C CYS A 11 -4.39 10.96 -9.48
N LEU A 12 -4.42 11.93 -10.41
CA LEU A 12 -3.37 12.93 -10.51
C LEU A 12 -3.55 14.05 -9.49
N LYS A 13 -4.79 14.28 -9.08
CA LYS A 13 -5.13 15.29 -8.09
C LYS A 13 -5.96 14.63 -7.01
N SER A 14 -5.46 14.69 -5.79
CA SER A 14 -6.10 14.03 -4.65
C SER A 14 -7.09 14.93 -3.93
N ASP A 15 -8.23 14.35 -3.55
CA ASP A 15 -9.19 14.94 -2.62
C ASP A 15 -9.07 14.30 -1.24
N CYS A 16 -8.15 13.38 -1.05
CA CYS A 16 -7.94 12.69 0.21
C CYS A 16 -7.18 13.57 1.20
N PRO A 17 -7.71 13.80 2.42
CA PRO A 17 -7.08 14.71 3.37
C PRO A 17 -5.86 14.14 4.10
N TYR A 18 -5.68 12.82 4.09
CA TYR A 18 -4.60 12.18 4.84
C TYR A 18 -3.65 11.43 3.93
N THR A 19 -2.38 11.35 4.37
CA THR A 19 -1.37 10.50 3.73
C THR A 19 -0.92 9.44 4.72
N TYR A 20 -0.19 8.45 4.24
CA TYR A 20 0.38 7.42 5.11
C TYR A 20 1.27 8.02 6.21
N ARG A 21 1.88 9.20 5.96
CA ARG A 21 2.68 9.90 6.98
C ARG A 21 1.89 10.25 8.23
N ASP A 22 0.59 10.43 8.10
CA ASP A 22 -0.25 10.82 9.22
C ASP A 22 -0.36 9.72 10.28
N PHE A 23 0.03 8.48 9.97
CA PHE A 23 0.10 7.41 10.97
C PHE A 23 1.13 7.71 12.07
N GLU A 24 2.14 8.51 11.78
CA GLU A 24 3.14 8.89 12.78
C GLU A 24 2.60 9.87 13.82
N LYS A 25 1.62 10.66 13.44
CA LYS A 25 1.11 11.76 14.28
C LYS A 25 -0.30 11.54 14.78
N THR A 26 -1.08 10.74 14.10
CA THR A 26 -2.50 10.58 14.37
C THR A 26 -2.83 9.12 14.58
N VAL A 27 -3.62 8.85 15.62
CA VAL A 27 -4.17 7.51 15.86
C VAL A 27 -5.56 7.49 15.25
N PHE A 28 -5.74 6.68 14.21
CA PHE A 28 -7.04 6.54 13.55
C PHE A 28 -7.82 5.40 14.19
N PRO A 29 -9.09 5.60 14.54
CA PRO A 29 -9.90 4.52 15.14
C PRO A 29 -10.03 3.30 14.24
N ASN A 30 -9.99 3.52 12.92
CA ASN A 30 -10.11 2.45 11.91
C ASN A 30 -8.78 2.16 11.22
N GLN A 31 -7.67 2.26 11.96
CA GLN A 31 -6.32 2.10 11.40
C GLN A 31 -6.14 0.76 10.67
N GLU A 32 -6.65 -0.33 11.24
CA GLU A 32 -6.54 -1.63 10.60
C GLU A 32 -7.23 -1.66 9.23
N GLN A 33 -8.44 -1.09 9.15
CA GLN A 33 -9.17 -1.01 7.89
C GLN A 33 -8.42 -0.20 6.84
N ILE A 34 -7.79 0.91 7.27
CA ILE A 34 -7.00 1.76 6.38
C ILE A 34 -5.80 0.99 5.84
N LEU A 35 -5.05 0.30 6.72
CA LEU A 35 -3.90 -0.51 6.31
C LEU A 35 -4.31 -1.62 5.34
N ARG A 36 -5.43 -2.29 5.60
CA ARG A 36 -5.92 -3.33 4.70
C ARG A 36 -6.32 -2.77 3.33
N ALA A 37 -6.94 -1.60 3.30
CA ALA A 37 -7.29 -0.94 2.05
C ALA A 37 -6.04 -0.56 1.25
N ILE A 38 -5.01 -0.06 1.91
CA ILE A 38 -3.73 0.27 1.28
C ILE A 38 -3.09 -0.99 0.69
N ALA A 39 -3.07 -2.08 1.47
CA ALA A 39 -2.49 -3.35 1.00
C ALA A 39 -3.24 -3.90 -0.23
N ARG A 40 -4.57 -3.85 -0.20
CA ARG A 40 -5.38 -4.29 -1.35
C ARG A 40 -5.13 -3.44 -2.59
N THR A 41 -5.02 -2.14 -2.41
CA THR A 41 -4.72 -1.21 -3.51
C THR A 41 -3.35 -1.51 -4.10
N THR A 42 -2.35 -1.73 -3.25
CA THR A 42 -1.01 -2.10 -3.68
C THR A 42 -1.01 -3.41 -4.44
N ALA A 43 -1.73 -4.41 -3.91
CA ALA A 43 -1.85 -5.71 -4.56
C ALA A 43 -2.47 -5.57 -5.95
N MET A 44 -3.48 -4.73 -6.08
CA MET A 44 -4.15 -4.51 -7.36
C MET A 44 -3.21 -3.85 -8.38
N LEU A 45 -2.42 -2.87 -7.96
CA LEU A 45 -1.41 -2.27 -8.83
C LEU A 45 -0.46 -3.35 -9.35
N HIS A 46 0.05 -4.18 -8.44
CA HIS A 46 1.01 -5.23 -8.79
C HIS A 46 0.40 -6.29 -9.70
N GLU A 47 -0.86 -6.68 -9.45
CA GLU A 47 -1.56 -7.65 -10.30
C GLU A 47 -1.77 -7.11 -11.72
N ASN A 48 -1.83 -5.80 -11.87
CA ASN A 48 -1.93 -5.15 -13.18
C ASN A 48 -0.56 -4.80 -13.78
N GLY A 49 0.51 -5.32 -13.20
CA GLY A 49 1.85 -5.11 -13.71
C GLY A 49 2.39 -3.71 -13.48
N LEU A 50 1.90 -3.03 -12.46
CA LEU A 50 2.32 -1.67 -12.13
C LEU A 50 3.08 -1.67 -10.80
N LEU A 51 4.29 -1.13 -10.80
CA LEU A 51 5.10 -0.99 -9.58
C LEU A 51 5.53 0.47 -9.46
N HIS A 52 5.15 1.10 -8.36
CA HIS A 52 5.51 2.50 -8.11
C HIS A 52 6.95 2.56 -7.62
N LYS A 53 7.83 3.20 -8.37
CA LYS A 53 9.26 3.26 -8.03
C LYS A 53 9.57 4.18 -6.86
N ASP A 54 8.64 5.04 -6.49
CA ASP A 54 8.78 5.95 -5.35
C ASP A 54 7.57 5.79 -4.41
N TYR A 55 7.35 4.57 -3.94
CA TYR A 55 6.20 4.23 -3.11
C TYR A 55 6.47 4.64 -1.66
N SER A 56 6.43 5.93 -1.43
CA SER A 56 6.72 6.52 -0.12
C SER A 56 5.43 6.95 0.58
N ALA A 57 5.55 7.24 1.86
CA ALA A 57 4.41 7.60 2.70
C ALA A 57 3.63 8.82 2.18
N GLY A 58 4.30 9.74 1.51
CA GLY A 58 3.65 10.93 0.96
C GLY A 58 2.85 10.68 -0.32
N ASN A 59 3.06 9.53 -0.97
CA ASN A 59 2.39 9.20 -2.23
C ASN A 59 1.18 8.30 -2.08
N ILE A 60 0.87 7.90 -0.86
CA ILE A 60 -0.29 7.07 -0.53
C ILE A 60 -1.25 7.90 0.31
N LEU A 61 -2.38 8.24 -0.24
CA LEU A 61 -3.37 9.07 0.40
C LEU A 61 -4.64 8.28 0.67
N PHE A 62 -5.38 8.67 1.68
CA PHE A 62 -6.62 7.98 2.01
C PHE A 62 -7.64 8.91 2.65
N ARG A 63 -8.88 8.46 2.64
CA ARG A 63 -9.99 9.08 3.36
C ARG A 63 -11.00 8.00 3.73
N THR A 64 -11.83 8.29 4.72
CA THR A 64 -12.93 7.42 5.10
C THR A 64 -14.26 8.13 4.82
N ILE A 65 -15.11 7.48 4.03
CA ILE A 65 -16.45 8.01 3.70
C ILE A 65 -17.45 6.89 3.98
N ASP A 66 -18.42 7.14 4.85
CA ASP A 66 -19.48 6.19 5.19
C ASP A 66 -18.92 4.82 5.56
N GLU A 67 -17.93 4.82 6.44
CA GLU A 67 -17.22 3.63 6.94
C GLU A 67 -16.38 2.90 5.89
N LYS A 68 -16.27 3.44 4.69
CA LYS A 68 -15.43 2.88 3.62
C LYS A 68 -14.15 3.68 3.49
N VAL A 69 -13.06 2.98 3.30
CA VAL A 69 -11.74 3.61 3.08
C VAL A 69 -11.48 3.67 1.58
N GLU A 70 -11.17 4.87 1.11
CA GLU A 70 -10.72 5.09 -0.26
C GLU A 70 -9.23 5.45 -0.24
N VAL A 71 -8.47 4.86 -1.14
CA VAL A 71 -7.02 5.06 -1.24
C VAL A 71 -6.69 5.64 -2.60
N GLU A 72 -5.85 6.67 -2.62
CA GLU A 72 -5.34 7.30 -3.83
C GLU A 72 -3.82 7.21 -3.86
N ILE A 73 -3.29 6.80 -5.00
CA ILE A 73 -1.85 6.76 -5.21
C ILE A 73 -1.49 7.89 -6.16
N ILE A 74 -0.54 8.72 -5.79
CA ILE A 74 -0.12 9.86 -6.61
C ILE A 74 1.30 9.66 -7.14
N ASP A 75 1.74 10.58 -8.01
CA ASP A 75 3.05 10.55 -8.67
C ASP A 75 3.16 9.38 -9.64
N LEU A 76 2.18 9.28 -10.53
CA LEU A 76 2.02 8.15 -11.46
C LEU A 76 3.15 8.03 -12.49
N ASN A 77 3.88 9.11 -12.76
CA ASN A 77 5.01 9.08 -13.69
C ASN A 77 6.21 8.28 -13.15
N ARG A 78 6.14 7.83 -11.91
CA ARG A 78 7.16 6.96 -11.31
C ARG A 78 6.79 5.48 -11.36
N MET A 79 5.82 5.13 -12.18
CA MET A 79 5.41 3.72 -12.34
C MET A 79 6.35 2.98 -13.28
N ARG A 80 6.64 1.73 -12.93
CA ARG A 80 7.30 0.77 -13.80
C ARG A 80 6.27 -0.27 -14.24
N PHE A 81 6.29 -0.65 -15.51
CA PHE A 81 5.38 -1.65 -16.06
C PHE A 81 6.10 -2.99 -16.21
N GLY A 82 5.42 -4.08 -15.91
CA GLY A 82 5.93 -5.43 -16.02
C GLY A 82 5.41 -6.32 -14.89
N ASN A 83 5.80 -7.59 -14.92
CA ASN A 83 5.39 -8.53 -13.88
C ASN A 83 6.00 -8.13 -12.53
N VAL A 84 5.17 -8.18 -11.49
CA VAL A 84 5.60 -7.90 -10.13
C VAL A 84 5.44 -9.19 -9.32
N GLY A 85 6.53 -9.88 -9.06
CA GLY A 85 6.52 -11.09 -8.26
C GLY A 85 6.46 -10.80 -6.77
N ILE A 86 6.51 -11.83 -5.96
CA ILE A 86 6.39 -11.71 -4.50
C ILE A 86 7.52 -10.86 -3.91
N GLU A 87 8.77 -11.08 -4.35
CA GLU A 87 9.91 -10.36 -3.80
C GLU A 87 9.86 -8.86 -4.11
N ALA A 88 9.65 -8.51 -5.39
CA ALA A 88 9.56 -7.11 -5.80
C ALA A 88 8.33 -6.44 -5.18
N GLY A 89 7.21 -7.16 -5.10
CA GLY A 89 5.99 -6.63 -4.52
C GLY A 89 6.12 -6.32 -3.04
N CYS A 90 6.68 -7.25 -2.27
CA CYS A 90 6.89 -7.03 -0.83
C CYS A 90 7.94 -5.94 -0.58
N LYS A 91 8.98 -5.89 -1.39
CA LYS A 91 9.99 -4.85 -1.28
C LYS A 91 9.42 -3.46 -1.53
N ASN A 92 8.34 -3.36 -2.29
CA ASN A 92 7.70 -2.08 -2.59
C ASN A 92 7.19 -1.37 -1.33
N PHE A 93 7.03 -2.09 -0.22
CA PHE A 93 6.62 -1.50 1.06
C PHE A 93 7.81 -0.95 1.87
N GLU A 94 9.04 -1.07 1.39
CA GLU A 94 10.25 -0.77 2.18
C GLU A 94 10.35 0.67 2.69
N ARG A 95 9.70 1.60 2.01
CA ARG A 95 9.77 3.02 2.40
C ARG A 95 8.58 3.48 3.24
N LEU A 96 7.69 2.55 3.62
CA LEU A 96 6.54 2.86 4.46
C LEU A 96 6.90 2.57 5.92
N PRO A 97 7.00 3.59 6.77
CA PRO A 97 7.33 3.35 8.18
C PRO A 97 6.18 2.66 8.90
N GLY A 98 6.49 1.98 9.98
CA GLY A 98 5.44 1.34 10.77
C GLY A 98 6.01 0.45 11.85
N THR A 99 5.09 -0.16 12.59
CA THR A 99 5.39 -1.13 13.61
C THR A 99 5.29 -2.54 13.04
N HIS A 100 5.79 -3.52 13.78
CA HIS A 100 5.63 -4.92 13.41
C HIS A 100 4.15 -5.28 13.20
N GLU A 101 3.27 -4.77 14.05
CA GLU A 101 1.82 -5.01 13.93
C GLU A 101 1.26 -4.46 12.62
N MET A 102 1.69 -3.26 12.24
CA MET A 102 1.27 -2.65 10.98
C MET A 102 1.75 -3.48 9.78
N PHE A 103 2.99 -3.94 9.82
CA PHE A 103 3.54 -4.79 8.75
C PHE A 103 2.81 -6.12 8.66
N ALA A 104 2.42 -6.69 9.79
CA ALA A 104 1.66 -7.94 9.83
C ALA A 104 0.30 -7.77 9.14
N ILE A 105 -0.38 -6.64 9.37
CA ILE A 105 -1.66 -6.36 8.73
C ILE A 105 -1.48 -6.16 7.22
N LEU A 106 -0.48 -5.36 6.82
CA LEU A 106 -0.19 -5.14 5.41
C LEU A 106 0.14 -6.45 4.70
N ALA A 107 0.99 -7.28 5.31
CA ALA A 107 1.41 -8.56 4.75
C ALA A 107 0.23 -9.51 4.59
N GLU A 108 -0.62 -9.62 5.61
CA GLU A 108 -1.78 -10.51 5.57
C GLU A 108 -2.72 -10.16 4.42
N GLU A 109 -3.09 -8.89 4.33
CA GLU A 109 -4.04 -8.45 3.31
C GLU A 109 -3.44 -8.51 1.91
N TYR A 110 -2.17 -8.10 1.78
CA TYR A 110 -1.46 -8.14 0.51
C TYR A 110 -1.33 -9.59 0.00
N ALA A 111 -0.92 -10.50 0.88
CA ALA A 111 -0.75 -11.91 0.53
C ALA A 111 -2.07 -12.54 0.08
N LYS A 112 -3.15 -12.28 0.82
CA LYS A 112 -4.48 -12.77 0.45
C LYS A 112 -4.89 -12.28 -0.93
N ALA A 113 -4.69 -11.00 -1.20
CA ALA A 113 -5.09 -10.39 -2.47
C ALA A 113 -4.27 -10.94 -3.64
N ARG A 114 -2.99 -11.29 -3.42
CA ARG A 114 -2.09 -11.79 -4.44
C ARG A 114 -2.05 -13.33 -4.54
N GLY A 115 -2.65 -14.03 -3.59
CA GLY A 115 -2.56 -15.49 -3.53
C GLY A 115 -1.19 -15.99 -3.07
N PHE A 116 -0.50 -15.21 -2.24
CA PHE A 116 0.82 -15.56 -1.71
C PHE A 116 0.72 -16.08 -0.28
N ASP A 117 1.78 -16.72 0.19
CA ASP A 117 1.89 -17.15 1.58
C ASP A 117 2.09 -15.94 2.50
N VAL A 118 1.25 -15.83 3.54
CA VAL A 118 1.27 -14.68 4.45
C VAL A 118 2.61 -14.55 5.18
N GLN A 119 3.12 -15.65 5.71
CA GLN A 119 4.37 -15.63 6.47
C GLN A 119 5.55 -15.21 5.61
N THR A 120 5.59 -15.70 4.38
CA THR A 120 6.64 -15.32 3.42
C THR A 120 6.58 -13.82 3.12
N CYS A 121 5.39 -13.28 2.91
CA CYS A 121 5.22 -11.84 2.66
C CYS A 121 5.69 -11.02 3.87
N LEU A 122 5.31 -11.43 5.06
CA LEU A 122 5.71 -10.71 6.28
C LEU A 122 7.23 -10.69 6.43
N GLU A 123 7.87 -11.83 6.24
CA GLU A 123 9.34 -11.93 6.32
C GLU A 123 10.02 -11.03 5.29
N LEU A 124 9.52 -11.02 4.07
CA LEU A 124 10.08 -10.17 3.01
C LEU A 124 9.88 -8.68 3.29
N ILE A 125 8.73 -8.29 3.81
CA ILE A 125 8.46 -6.90 4.16
C ILE A 125 9.37 -6.45 5.30
N GLU A 126 9.50 -7.26 6.34
CA GLU A 126 10.37 -6.94 7.47
C GLU A 126 11.83 -6.91 7.08
N GLN A 127 12.26 -7.83 6.24
CA GLN A 127 13.61 -7.85 5.71
C GLN A 127 13.92 -6.58 4.91
N ALA A 128 12.98 -6.15 4.08
CA ALA A 128 13.14 -4.93 3.28
C ALA A 128 13.31 -3.70 4.19
N HIS A 129 12.55 -3.63 5.27
CA HIS A 129 12.67 -2.53 6.23
C HIS A 129 14.00 -2.55 6.96
N SER A 130 14.49 -3.72 7.35
CA SER A 130 15.77 -3.80 8.06
C SER A 130 16.96 -3.43 7.17
N LEU A 131 16.85 -3.66 5.84
CA LEU A 131 17.91 -3.30 4.90
C LEU A 131 17.90 -1.81 4.55
N SER A 132 16.75 -1.14 4.68
CA SER A 132 16.64 0.28 4.35
C SER A 132 16.99 1.20 5.52
N ASP A 133 17.14 0.66 6.71
CA ASP A 133 17.58 1.41 7.90
C ASP A 133 19.12 1.63 7.88
#